data_b5fc41b2235784b680cdae02104b173e
#
_entry.id   b5fc41b2235784b680cdae02104b173e
#
_cell.length_a   1.000
_cell.length_b   1.000
_cell.length_c   1.000
_cell.angle_alpha   90.00
_cell.angle_beta   90.00
_cell.angle_gamma   90.00
#
_symmetry.space_group_name_H-M   'P 1'
#
loop_
_entity.id
_entity.type
_entity.pdbx_description
1 polymer ?
#
loop_
_entity_poly.entity_id
_entity_poly.type
_entity_poly.pdbx_seq_one_letter_code
_entity_poly.pdbx_strand_id
1 'polypeptide(L)'
;MNFPTIDRSFFAGECFDAYRVLGAHPCRDDFGQEGWRFAVWAPGAVAVEICGGFDGWGPGVPMQKADTGVWSGFVPGLAEGELYKYRIHGKDGSTVMRADPYAFSTELRPGTASRLARMDFAFDDSSWMERRDKCRNLPLNIYELHAGSWKHKPNATREDGSDGWYNYRELARELIPWLLDHRFTHVELLPLAEHPFCLLYTSDAADDTP
;
A
#
# COMPACT_ATOMS: atom_id res chain seq x y z
N MET A 1 -11.06 2.94 -23.80
CA MET A 1 -11.28 2.63 -22.36
C MET A 1 -11.60 3.93 -21.63
N ASN A 2 -12.69 3.97 -20.86
CA ASN A 2 -13.04 5.14 -20.07
C ASN A 2 -12.39 4.98 -18.67
N PHE A 3 -11.40 5.84 -18.34
CA PHE A 3 -10.76 5.78 -17.05
C PHE A 3 -11.59 6.49 -15.99
N PRO A 4 -11.63 5.99 -14.73
CA PRO A 4 -12.26 6.70 -13.65
C PRO A 4 -11.63 8.08 -13.46
N THR A 5 -12.44 9.07 -13.22
CA THR A 5 -12.00 10.44 -12.99
C THR A 5 -11.88 10.71 -11.48
N ILE A 6 -10.92 11.53 -11.12
CA ILE A 6 -10.81 12.01 -9.75
C ILE A 6 -11.78 13.16 -9.50
N ASP A 7 -12.41 13.15 -8.35
CA ASP A 7 -13.39 14.17 -7.95
C ASP A 7 -12.71 15.51 -7.61
N ARG A 8 -13.48 16.61 -7.69
CA ARG A 8 -13.00 17.95 -7.33
C ARG A 8 -12.58 18.06 -5.87
N SER A 9 -13.15 17.25 -4.98
CA SER A 9 -12.78 17.17 -3.56
C SER A 9 -11.32 16.83 -3.35
N PHE A 10 -10.71 16.08 -4.28
CA PHE A 10 -9.26 15.80 -4.22
C PHE A 10 -8.42 17.09 -4.28
N PHE A 11 -8.78 18.00 -5.16
CA PHE A 11 -8.05 19.28 -5.32
C PHE A 11 -8.33 20.27 -4.18
N ALA A 12 -9.45 20.07 -3.47
CA ALA A 12 -9.78 20.81 -2.25
C ALA A 12 -9.14 20.21 -0.99
N GLY A 13 -8.49 19.04 -1.08
CA GLY A 13 -7.95 18.33 0.08
C GLY A 13 -9.00 17.62 0.94
N GLU A 14 -10.18 17.36 0.38
CA GLU A 14 -11.34 16.76 1.07
C GLU A 14 -11.63 15.31 0.64
N CYS A 15 -10.80 14.74 -0.24
CA CYS A 15 -10.98 13.38 -0.77
C CYS A 15 -10.14 12.38 0.04
N PHE A 16 -10.81 11.49 0.77
CA PHE A 16 -10.16 10.45 1.57
C PHE A 16 -10.04 9.10 0.85
N ASP A 17 -10.61 8.98 -0.33
CA ASP A 17 -10.67 7.73 -1.10
C ASP A 17 -10.04 7.83 -2.51
N ALA A 18 -9.14 8.81 -2.71
CA ALA A 18 -8.39 8.99 -3.96
C ALA A 18 -7.67 7.71 -4.42
N TYR A 19 -7.29 6.84 -3.49
CA TYR A 19 -6.66 5.54 -3.75
C TYR A 19 -7.55 4.59 -4.59
N ARG A 20 -8.86 4.83 -4.68
CA ARG A 20 -9.78 4.06 -5.53
C ARG A 20 -9.63 4.40 -7.01
N VAL A 21 -9.10 5.60 -7.30
CA VAL A 21 -8.87 6.10 -8.65
C VAL A 21 -7.39 6.08 -8.98
N LEU A 22 -6.57 6.70 -8.13
CA LEU A 22 -5.11 6.74 -8.28
C LEU A 22 -4.49 5.40 -7.89
N GLY A 23 -3.29 5.15 -8.41
CA GLY A 23 -2.60 3.87 -8.22
C GLY A 23 -2.82 2.88 -9.37
N ALA A 24 -2.42 1.64 -9.14
CA ALA A 24 -2.59 0.54 -10.07
C ALA A 24 -3.72 -0.39 -9.62
N HIS A 25 -4.68 -0.66 -10.50
CA HIS A 25 -5.85 -1.48 -10.19
C HIS A 25 -6.10 -2.52 -11.28
N PRO A 26 -6.43 -3.78 -10.90
CA PRO A 26 -6.82 -4.79 -11.88
C PRO A 26 -8.14 -4.41 -12.54
N CYS A 27 -8.23 -4.57 -13.83
CA CYS A 27 -9.46 -4.33 -14.58
C CYS A 27 -9.44 -5.09 -15.93
N ARG A 28 -10.54 -4.94 -16.68
CA ARG A 28 -10.63 -5.38 -18.08
C ARG A 28 -10.80 -4.16 -18.97
N ASP A 29 -10.24 -4.22 -20.15
CA ASP A 29 -10.46 -3.21 -21.19
C ASP A 29 -11.84 -3.37 -21.86
N ASP A 30 -12.14 -2.51 -22.84
CA ASP A 30 -13.41 -2.52 -23.60
C ASP A 30 -13.56 -3.78 -24.47
N PHE A 31 -12.49 -4.55 -24.68
CA PHE A 31 -12.48 -5.81 -25.41
C PHE A 31 -12.51 -7.03 -24.50
N GLY A 32 -12.57 -6.84 -23.18
CA GLY A 32 -12.59 -7.90 -22.16
C GLY A 32 -11.22 -8.45 -21.80
N GLN A 33 -10.13 -7.85 -22.29
CA GLN A 33 -8.77 -8.27 -21.96
C GLN A 33 -8.42 -7.87 -20.53
N GLU A 34 -7.94 -8.83 -19.74
CA GLU A 34 -7.49 -8.57 -18.37
C GLU A 34 -6.16 -7.83 -18.34
N GLY A 35 -6.01 -6.94 -17.39
CA GLY A 35 -4.80 -6.15 -17.17
C GLY A 35 -4.93 -5.23 -15.99
N TRP A 36 -4.10 -4.19 -15.97
CA TRP A 36 -4.08 -3.20 -14.92
C TRP A 36 -4.22 -1.80 -15.49
N ARG A 37 -5.13 -1.02 -14.89
CA ARG A 37 -5.18 0.42 -15.11
C ARG A 37 -4.26 1.12 -14.12
N PHE A 38 -3.64 2.18 -14.57
CA PHE A 38 -2.73 3.02 -13.80
C PHE A 38 -3.24 4.45 -13.83
N ALA A 39 -3.16 5.14 -12.70
CA ALA A 39 -3.48 6.56 -12.66
C ALA A 39 -2.57 7.28 -11.66
N VAL A 40 -2.01 8.42 -12.07
CA VAL A 40 -1.16 9.26 -11.25
C VAL A 40 -1.42 10.73 -11.51
N TRP A 41 -1.44 11.54 -10.46
CA TRP A 41 -1.56 12.99 -10.58
C TRP A 41 -0.19 13.61 -10.74
N ALA A 42 0.08 14.10 -11.94
CA ALA A 42 1.35 14.77 -12.29
C ALA A 42 1.07 15.98 -13.21
N PRO A 43 0.45 17.06 -12.70
CA PRO A 43 -0.03 18.19 -13.51
C PRO A 43 1.08 18.92 -14.24
N GLY A 44 2.29 18.97 -13.67
CA GLY A 44 3.48 19.61 -14.24
C GLY A 44 4.20 18.79 -15.32
N ALA A 45 3.88 17.51 -15.47
CA ALA A 45 4.52 16.64 -16.44
C ALA A 45 4.06 16.98 -17.89
N VAL A 46 4.97 16.79 -18.84
CA VAL A 46 4.70 16.88 -20.28
C VAL A 46 4.41 15.50 -20.89
N ALA A 47 4.97 14.44 -20.30
CA ALA A 47 4.66 13.05 -20.62
C ALA A 47 4.86 12.17 -19.39
N VAL A 48 4.10 11.09 -19.30
CA VAL A 48 4.24 10.03 -18.27
C VAL A 48 4.12 8.67 -18.94
N GLU A 49 4.98 7.75 -18.56
CA GLU A 49 4.99 6.38 -19.05
C GLU A 49 5.00 5.41 -17.86
N ILE A 50 4.39 4.23 -18.04
CA ILE A 50 4.44 3.12 -17.10
C ILE A 50 5.58 2.21 -17.55
N CYS A 51 6.61 2.06 -16.72
CA CYS A 51 7.76 1.19 -16.97
C CYS A 51 7.83 0.12 -15.89
N GLY A 52 8.31 -1.07 -16.23
CA GLY A 52 8.42 -2.15 -15.26
C GLY A 52 9.23 -3.33 -15.72
N GLY A 53 9.20 -4.42 -14.93
CA GLY A 53 9.84 -5.67 -15.33
C GLY A 53 9.28 -6.25 -16.62
N PHE A 54 8.02 -5.97 -16.93
CA PHE A 54 7.30 -6.45 -18.11
C PHE A 54 7.83 -5.89 -19.44
N ASP A 55 8.51 -4.76 -19.44
CA ASP A 55 9.16 -4.17 -20.61
C ASP A 55 10.69 -4.07 -20.48
N GLY A 56 11.25 -4.77 -19.48
CA GLY A 56 12.68 -4.72 -19.16
C GLY A 56 13.17 -3.33 -18.73
N TRP A 57 12.26 -2.52 -18.14
CA TRP A 57 12.51 -1.11 -17.78
C TRP A 57 12.83 -0.24 -19.01
N GLY A 58 12.34 -0.68 -20.18
CA GLY A 58 12.56 -0.09 -21.49
C GLY A 58 11.75 1.17 -21.76
N PRO A 59 11.20 1.35 -22.97
CA PRO A 59 10.55 2.59 -23.38
C PRO A 59 9.29 2.93 -22.57
N GLY A 60 8.63 1.95 -21.97
CA GLY A 60 7.41 2.14 -21.19
C GLY A 60 6.13 2.25 -22.03
N VAL A 61 4.99 2.22 -21.35
CA VAL A 61 3.67 2.39 -21.97
C VAL A 61 3.22 3.84 -21.71
N PRO A 62 2.98 4.64 -22.76
CA PRO A 62 2.59 6.04 -22.62
C PRO A 62 1.21 6.17 -21.98
N MET A 63 1.05 7.16 -21.11
CA MET A 63 -0.20 7.49 -20.45
C MET A 63 -0.88 8.70 -21.09
N GLN A 64 -2.19 8.80 -20.92
CA GLN A 64 -3.02 9.90 -21.41
C GLN A 64 -3.28 10.89 -20.29
N LYS A 65 -3.10 12.19 -20.58
CA LYS A 65 -3.34 13.27 -19.63
C LYS A 65 -4.77 13.78 -19.72
N ALA A 66 -5.45 13.83 -18.58
CA ALA A 66 -6.73 14.51 -18.44
C ALA A 66 -6.52 16.01 -18.08
N ASP A 67 -7.53 16.83 -18.28
CA ASP A 67 -7.51 18.28 -17.96
C ASP A 67 -7.21 18.56 -16.48
N THR A 68 -7.53 17.63 -15.61
CA THR A 68 -7.24 17.65 -14.17
C THR A 68 -5.76 17.49 -13.83
N GLY A 69 -4.92 17.12 -14.81
CA GLY A 69 -3.53 16.77 -14.61
C GLY A 69 -3.28 15.35 -14.13
N VAL A 70 -4.34 14.53 -14.09
CA VAL A 70 -4.23 13.08 -13.87
C VAL A 70 -3.84 12.41 -15.18
N TRP A 71 -2.87 11.52 -15.10
CA TRP A 71 -2.42 10.67 -16.19
C TRP A 71 -2.97 9.28 -15.97
N SER A 72 -3.49 8.66 -17.02
CA SER A 72 -4.06 7.32 -16.95
C SER A 72 -3.57 6.45 -18.11
N GLY A 73 -3.39 5.17 -17.83
CA GLY A 73 -2.97 4.17 -18.82
C GLY A 73 -3.47 2.78 -18.46
N PHE A 74 -3.42 1.88 -19.43
CA PHE A 74 -3.77 0.47 -19.25
C PHE A 74 -2.66 -0.41 -19.83
N VAL A 75 -2.29 -1.43 -19.09
CA VAL A 75 -1.31 -2.45 -19.55
C VAL A 75 -1.96 -3.82 -19.42
N PRO A 76 -2.19 -4.51 -20.55
CA PRO A 76 -2.78 -5.82 -20.53
C PRO A 76 -1.79 -6.90 -20.07
N GLY A 77 -2.33 -8.01 -19.56
CA GLY A 77 -1.58 -9.23 -19.30
C GLY A 77 -0.61 -9.20 -18.13
N LEU A 78 -0.57 -8.11 -17.35
CA LEU A 78 0.28 -8.04 -16.16
C LEU A 78 -0.27 -8.91 -15.04
N ALA A 79 0.64 -9.60 -14.34
CA ALA A 79 0.33 -10.40 -13.17
C ALA A 79 0.46 -9.59 -11.88
N GLU A 80 -0.22 -10.04 -10.83
CA GLU A 80 0.02 -9.55 -9.48
C GLU A 80 1.47 -9.84 -9.07
N GLY A 81 2.09 -8.90 -8.34
CA GLY A 81 3.49 -8.99 -7.91
C GLY A 81 4.49 -8.35 -8.86
N GLU A 82 4.11 -7.99 -10.08
CA GLU A 82 5.00 -7.31 -11.02
C GLU A 82 5.41 -5.93 -10.54
N LEU A 83 6.65 -5.56 -10.84
CA LEU A 83 7.24 -4.29 -10.43
C LEU A 83 7.04 -3.22 -11.50
N TYR A 84 6.72 -2.00 -11.05
CA TYR A 84 6.54 -0.85 -11.94
C TYR A 84 6.97 0.46 -11.31
N LYS A 85 7.21 1.44 -12.16
CA LYS A 85 7.41 2.86 -11.84
C LYS A 85 6.77 3.74 -12.90
N TYR A 86 6.60 5.01 -12.56
CA TYR A 86 6.29 6.04 -13.54
C TYR A 86 7.58 6.72 -14.01
N ARG A 87 7.78 6.80 -15.33
CA ARG A 87 8.76 7.68 -15.94
C ARG A 87 8.08 9.00 -16.25
N ILE A 88 8.54 10.05 -15.62
CA ILE A 88 7.93 11.38 -15.69
C ILE A 88 8.87 12.33 -16.41
N HIS A 89 8.38 12.96 -17.46
CA HIS A 89 9.10 13.96 -18.22
C HIS A 89 8.66 15.36 -17.82
N GLY A 90 9.59 16.16 -17.35
CA GLY A 90 9.37 17.55 -16.93
C GLY A 90 9.41 18.54 -18.09
N LYS A 91 8.85 19.74 -17.89
CA LYS A 91 8.91 20.85 -18.86
C LYS A 91 10.33 21.38 -19.09
N ASP A 92 11.21 21.16 -18.15
CA ASP A 92 12.62 21.51 -18.17
C ASP A 92 13.50 20.50 -18.92
N GLY A 93 12.89 19.48 -19.53
CA GLY A 93 13.57 18.39 -20.20
C GLY A 93 14.10 17.30 -19.27
N SER A 94 13.87 17.41 -17.98
CA SER A 94 14.23 16.36 -17.01
C SER A 94 13.40 15.10 -17.21
N THR A 95 14.01 13.95 -16.94
CA THR A 95 13.31 12.67 -16.91
C THR A 95 13.64 11.96 -15.60
N VAL A 96 12.62 11.59 -14.85
CA VAL A 96 12.78 10.94 -13.54
C VAL A 96 11.91 9.68 -13.44
N MET A 97 12.45 8.66 -12.77
CA MET A 97 11.68 7.47 -12.39
C MET A 97 11.14 7.66 -10.97
N ARG A 98 9.85 7.45 -10.77
CA ARG A 98 9.18 7.57 -9.46
C ARG A 98 8.35 6.33 -9.16
N ALA A 99 8.37 5.92 -7.90
CA ALA A 99 7.39 4.99 -7.38
C ALA A 99 6.00 5.62 -7.42
N ASP A 100 4.98 4.79 -7.45
CA ASP A 100 3.60 5.22 -7.37
C ASP A 100 3.26 5.65 -5.93
N PRO A 101 2.84 6.89 -5.69
CA PRO A 101 2.47 7.34 -4.36
C PRO A 101 1.22 6.65 -3.80
N TYR A 102 0.43 6.00 -4.66
CA TYR A 102 -0.77 5.24 -4.29
C TYR A 102 -0.59 3.72 -4.47
N ALA A 103 0.66 3.24 -4.50
CA ALA A 103 0.92 1.81 -4.56
C ALA A 103 0.43 1.11 -3.28
N PHE A 104 -0.24 -0.03 -3.44
CA PHE A 104 -0.66 -0.88 -2.32
C PHE A 104 0.44 -1.81 -1.81
N SER A 105 1.52 -1.97 -2.57
CA SER A 105 2.69 -2.76 -2.20
C SER A 105 3.94 -2.18 -2.85
N THR A 106 5.08 -2.40 -2.21
CA THR A 106 6.37 -1.91 -2.68
C THR A 106 7.39 -3.04 -2.75
N GLU A 107 8.45 -2.80 -3.49
CA GLU A 107 9.61 -3.67 -3.53
C GLU A 107 10.39 -3.58 -2.22
N LEU A 108 10.95 -4.70 -1.77
CA LEU A 108 11.85 -4.69 -0.64
C LEU A 108 13.16 -3.99 -0.97
N ARG A 109 13.73 -3.28 0.01
CA ARG A 109 15.01 -2.61 -0.15
C ARG A 109 16.14 -3.59 -0.53
N PRO A 110 17.09 -3.13 -1.34
CA PRO A 110 17.33 -1.75 -1.81
C PRO A 110 16.44 -1.32 -2.98
N GLY A 111 15.52 -2.14 -3.41
CA GLY A 111 14.58 -1.81 -4.46
C GLY A 111 13.70 -0.59 -4.09
N THR A 112 13.19 0.10 -5.11
CA THR A 112 12.40 1.32 -4.95
C THR A 112 11.19 1.34 -5.90
N ALA A 113 10.82 0.18 -6.45
CA ALA A 113 9.67 0.06 -7.33
C ALA A 113 8.38 -0.17 -6.54
N SER A 114 7.27 0.23 -7.13
CA SER A 114 5.94 -0.18 -6.72
C SER A 114 5.67 -1.59 -7.23
N ARG A 115 4.81 -2.32 -6.53
CA ARG A 115 4.42 -3.68 -6.86
C ARG A 115 2.92 -3.76 -7.08
N LEU A 116 2.48 -4.44 -8.12
CA LEU A 116 1.07 -4.69 -8.35
C LEU A 116 0.49 -5.59 -7.25
N ALA A 117 -0.54 -5.12 -6.59
CA ALA A 117 -1.23 -5.86 -5.53
C ALA A 117 -2.75 -5.66 -5.62
N ARG A 118 -3.50 -6.73 -5.41
CA ARG A 118 -4.96 -6.68 -5.34
C ARG A 118 -5.39 -6.27 -3.93
N MET A 119 -6.41 -5.42 -3.87
CA MET A 119 -7.06 -5.01 -2.62
C MET A 119 -8.49 -5.54 -2.61
N ASP A 120 -8.60 -6.86 -2.58
CA ASP A 120 -9.86 -7.60 -2.66
C ASP A 120 -10.23 -8.31 -1.34
N PHE A 121 -9.53 -7.97 -0.25
CA PHE A 121 -9.86 -8.52 1.06
C PHE A 121 -11.23 -8.02 1.52
N ALA A 122 -12.15 -8.96 1.76
CA ALA A 122 -13.44 -8.69 2.35
C ALA A 122 -13.38 -8.89 3.88
N PHE A 123 -13.75 -7.85 4.62
CA PHE A 123 -13.86 -7.94 6.08
C PHE A 123 -15.17 -8.65 6.47
N ASP A 124 -15.07 -9.64 7.35
CA ASP A 124 -16.23 -10.30 7.96
C ASP A 124 -16.42 -9.74 9.39
N ASP A 125 -16.71 -8.46 9.47
CA ASP A 125 -16.79 -7.71 10.73
C ASP A 125 -18.17 -7.05 10.98
N SER A 126 -19.20 -7.42 10.20
CA SER A 126 -20.54 -6.84 10.27
C SER A 126 -21.10 -6.87 11.69
N SER A 127 -20.95 -7.99 12.40
CA SER A 127 -21.42 -8.14 13.80
C SER A 127 -20.68 -7.20 14.77
N TRP A 128 -19.42 -6.87 14.51
CA TRP A 128 -18.69 -5.87 15.27
C TRP A 128 -19.18 -4.46 14.93
N MET A 129 -19.35 -4.14 13.65
CA MET A 129 -19.80 -2.83 13.19
C MET A 129 -21.16 -2.45 13.77
N GLU A 130 -22.08 -3.41 13.93
CA GLU A 130 -23.41 -3.18 14.52
C GLU A 130 -23.36 -2.86 16.03
N ARG A 131 -22.37 -3.35 16.75
CA ARG A 131 -22.28 -3.22 18.21
C ARG A 131 -21.21 -2.24 18.71
N ARG A 132 -20.27 -1.82 17.88
CA ARG A 132 -19.12 -1.01 18.31
C ARG A 132 -19.50 0.28 19.06
N ASP A 133 -20.60 0.93 18.64
CA ASP A 133 -21.06 2.16 19.31
C ASP A 133 -21.61 1.90 20.71
N LYS A 134 -22.15 0.71 20.96
CA LYS A 134 -22.62 0.29 22.29
C LYS A 134 -21.48 0.01 23.26
N CYS A 135 -20.28 -0.23 22.74
CA CYS A 135 -19.09 -0.54 23.53
C CYS A 135 -18.31 0.70 23.97
N ARG A 136 -18.63 1.90 23.47
CA ARG A 136 -17.87 3.14 23.74
C ARG A 136 -17.76 3.51 25.23
N ASN A 137 -18.74 3.17 26.04
CA ASN A 137 -18.78 3.48 27.46
C ASN A 137 -18.38 2.32 28.36
N LEU A 138 -17.86 1.23 27.79
CA LEU A 138 -17.37 0.09 28.57
C LEU A 138 -15.93 0.35 29.06
N PRO A 139 -15.53 -0.27 30.17
CA PRO A 139 -14.14 -0.20 30.61
C PRO A 139 -13.17 -0.66 29.54
N LEU A 140 -12.07 0.06 29.39
CA LEU A 140 -11.00 -0.27 28.45
C LEU A 140 -9.85 -0.95 29.21
N ASN A 141 -9.34 -2.03 28.64
CA ASN A 141 -8.09 -2.67 29.01
C ASN A 141 -7.30 -2.85 27.73
N ILE A 142 -6.31 -1.96 27.50
CA ILE A 142 -5.59 -1.84 26.23
C ILE A 142 -4.22 -2.50 26.39
N TYR A 143 -3.84 -3.35 25.45
CA TYR A 143 -2.50 -3.91 25.34
C TYR A 143 -1.77 -3.27 24.16
N GLU A 144 -0.71 -2.55 24.47
CA GLU A 144 0.18 -1.93 23.48
C GLU A 144 1.33 -2.87 23.16
N LEU A 145 1.62 -3.07 21.88
CA LEU A 145 2.75 -3.90 21.46
C LEU A 145 3.35 -3.46 20.13
N HIS A 146 4.64 -3.72 19.99
CA HIS A 146 5.34 -3.70 18.72
C HIS A 146 5.36 -5.10 18.11
N ALA A 147 4.72 -5.29 16.96
CA ALA A 147 4.52 -6.60 16.33
C ALA A 147 5.83 -7.37 16.08
N GLY A 148 6.89 -6.65 15.69
CA GLY A 148 8.18 -7.24 15.37
C GLY A 148 9.00 -7.68 16.60
N SER A 149 8.70 -7.20 17.81
CA SER A 149 9.47 -7.52 19.03
C SER A 149 8.69 -8.27 20.10
N TRP A 150 7.38 -8.48 19.89
CA TRP A 150 6.53 -9.09 20.90
C TRP A 150 6.93 -10.51 21.26
N LYS A 151 7.18 -11.36 20.27
CA LYS A 151 7.53 -12.76 20.48
C LYS A 151 8.31 -13.30 19.28
N HIS A 152 9.28 -14.19 19.56
CA HIS A 152 9.99 -14.94 18.54
C HIS A 152 9.46 -16.38 18.46
N LYS A 153 9.52 -16.98 17.29
CA LYS A 153 9.25 -18.41 17.10
C LYS A 153 10.28 -19.22 17.86
N PRO A 154 9.87 -20.20 18.66
CA PRO A 154 10.80 -21.10 19.30
C PRO A 154 11.58 -21.90 18.24
N ASN A 155 12.87 -22.03 18.44
CA ASN A 155 13.78 -22.81 17.57
C ASN A 155 13.92 -22.30 16.13
N ALA A 156 13.56 -21.05 15.83
CA ALA A 156 13.82 -20.48 14.53
C ALA A 156 15.31 -20.32 14.30
N THR A 157 15.80 -20.95 13.25
CA THR A 157 17.17 -20.76 12.75
C THR A 157 17.12 -19.85 11.53
N ARG A 158 18.17 -19.05 11.32
CA ARG A 158 18.28 -18.18 10.12
C ARG A 158 18.24 -18.97 8.80
N GLU A 159 18.41 -20.29 8.85
CA GLU A 159 18.38 -21.18 7.69
C GLU A 159 16.98 -21.35 7.09
N ASP A 160 15.90 -21.09 7.85
CA ASP A 160 14.53 -21.16 7.36
C ASP A 160 14.04 -19.86 6.69
N GLY A 161 14.91 -18.83 6.63
CA GLY A 161 14.61 -17.53 6.03
C GLY A 161 13.60 -16.69 6.79
N SER A 162 13.12 -17.15 7.95
CA SER A 162 12.08 -16.47 8.73
C SER A 162 12.63 -15.51 9.78
N ASP A 163 13.93 -15.50 10.03
CA ASP A 163 14.60 -14.75 11.10
C ASP A 163 13.96 -14.87 12.49
N GLY A 164 13.08 -15.88 12.67
CA GLY A 164 12.36 -16.08 13.92
C GLY A 164 11.17 -15.15 14.15
N TRP A 165 10.88 -14.27 13.22
CA TRP A 165 9.75 -13.35 13.32
C TRP A 165 8.44 -14.01 12.89
N TYR A 166 7.32 -13.55 13.50
CA TYR A 166 5.99 -13.93 13.04
C TYR A 166 5.57 -13.05 11.87
N ASN A 167 4.99 -13.64 10.82
CA ASN A 167 4.20 -12.85 9.88
C ASN A 167 2.87 -12.45 10.53
N TYR A 168 2.13 -11.50 9.95
CA TYR A 168 0.89 -10.97 10.55
C TYR A 168 -0.17 -12.03 10.81
N ARG A 169 -0.29 -13.05 9.97
CA ARG A 169 -1.27 -14.13 10.17
C ARG A 169 -0.86 -15.05 11.33
N GLU A 170 0.40 -15.35 11.45
CA GLU A 170 0.96 -16.11 12.56
C GLU A 170 0.86 -15.34 13.87
N LEU A 171 1.22 -14.03 13.82
CA LEU A 171 1.06 -13.14 14.97
C LEU A 171 -0.37 -13.12 15.47
N ALA A 172 -1.36 -12.97 14.59
CA ALA A 172 -2.76 -12.97 14.97
C ALA A 172 -3.18 -14.29 15.65
N ARG A 173 -2.69 -15.43 15.17
CA ARG A 173 -2.99 -16.75 15.77
C ARG A 173 -2.45 -16.91 17.18
N GLU A 174 -1.32 -16.31 17.49
CA GLU A 174 -0.71 -16.35 18.83
C GLU A 174 -1.23 -15.25 19.74
N LEU A 175 -1.40 -14.04 19.21
CA LEU A 175 -1.75 -12.87 19.98
C LEU A 175 -3.22 -12.86 20.40
N ILE A 176 -4.14 -13.21 19.51
CA ILE A 176 -5.58 -13.12 19.81
C ILE A 176 -5.97 -14.02 20.99
N PRO A 177 -5.61 -15.32 21.04
CA PRO A 177 -5.90 -16.16 22.20
C PRO A 177 -5.27 -15.60 23.48
N TRP A 178 -4.04 -15.12 23.41
CA TRP A 178 -3.34 -14.55 24.55
C TRP A 178 -4.04 -13.30 25.12
N LEU A 179 -4.49 -12.37 24.23
CA LEU A 179 -5.25 -11.19 24.63
C LEU A 179 -6.56 -11.55 25.32
N LEU A 180 -7.29 -12.54 24.79
CA LEU A 180 -8.55 -13.00 25.34
C LEU A 180 -8.37 -13.66 26.72
N ASP A 181 -7.34 -14.47 26.89
CA ASP A 181 -7.01 -15.14 28.15
C ASP A 181 -6.66 -14.13 29.25
N HIS A 182 -5.94 -13.06 28.88
CA HIS A 182 -5.58 -11.97 29.80
C HIS A 182 -6.65 -10.88 29.90
N ARG A 183 -7.81 -11.06 29.25
CA ARG A 183 -8.98 -10.15 29.31
C ARG A 183 -8.69 -8.73 28.81
N PHE A 184 -7.79 -8.59 27.86
CA PHE A 184 -7.64 -7.33 27.15
C PHE A 184 -8.86 -7.07 26.26
N THR A 185 -9.32 -5.83 26.22
CA THR A 185 -10.47 -5.43 25.40
C THR A 185 -10.04 -4.82 24.07
N HIS A 186 -8.83 -4.26 24.04
CA HIS A 186 -8.26 -3.57 22.87
C HIS A 186 -6.78 -3.91 22.74
N VAL A 187 -6.29 -3.81 21.53
CA VAL A 187 -4.86 -3.88 21.24
C VAL A 187 -4.45 -2.61 20.47
N GLU A 188 -3.36 -2.02 20.90
CA GLU A 188 -2.69 -0.92 20.21
C GLU A 188 -1.42 -1.49 19.57
N LEU A 189 -1.39 -1.46 18.25
CA LEU A 189 -0.25 -1.93 17.48
C LEU A 189 0.60 -0.72 17.09
N LEU A 190 1.86 -0.70 17.53
CA LEU A 190 2.84 0.26 17.02
C LEU A 190 2.96 0.12 15.49
N PRO A 191 3.43 1.15 14.75
CA PRO A 191 3.22 1.26 13.31
C PRO A 191 3.41 -0.04 12.55
N LEU A 192 2.35 -0.48 11.86
CA LEU A 192 2.36 -1.65 10.97
C LEU A 192 2.48 -1.25 9.49
N ALA A 193 2.32 0.05 9.19
CA ALA A 193 2.41 0.54 7.83
C ALA A 193 3.82 0.32 7.28
N GLU A 194 3.89 -0.28 6.10
CA GLU A 194 5.15 -0.39 5.36
C GLU A 194 5.63 1.02 4.96
N HIS A 195 6.87 1.33 5.25
CA HIS A 195 7.49 2.58 4.83
C HIS A 195 8.94 2.33 4.38
N PRO A 196 9.49 3.19 3.50
CA PRO A 196 10.77 2.92 2.86
C PRO A 196 11.98 3.03 3.80
N PHE A 197 11.81 3.51 5.02
CA PHE A 197 12.88 3.59 6.02
C PHE A 197 12.64 2.60 7.15
N CYS A 198 13.07 1.38 6.95
CA CYS A 198 13.00 0.32 7.95
C CYS A 198 14.03 0.49 9.10
N LEU A 199 14.43 1.71 9.39
CA LEU A 199 15.17 1.98 10.60
C LEU A 199 14.15 2.36 11.65
N LEU A 200 14.01 1.56 12.68
CA LEU A 200 13.22 1.78 13.89
C LEU A 200 13.41 3.18 14.49
N TYR A 201 14.52 3.82 14.18
CA TYR A 201 14.89 5.17 14.61
C TYR A 201 14.15 6.32 13.93
N THR A 202 13.42 6.08 12.84
CA THR A 202 12.75 7.17 12.11
C THR A 202 11.25 7.25 12.38
N SER A 203 10.70 6.31 13.13
CA SER A 203 9.27 6.28 13.48
C SER A 203 8.98 6.57 14.96
N ASP A 204 10.00 6.59 15.80
CA ASP A 204 9.85 6.93 17.21
C ASP A 204 10.39 8.34 17.48
N ALA A 205 9.48 9.31 17.51
CA ALA A 205 9.81 10.69 17.88
C ALA A 205 10.32 10.83 19.33
N ALA A 206 10.27 9.77 20.12
CA ALA A 206 10.79 9.76 21.49
C ALA A 206 12.30 9.50 21.54
N ASP A 207 12.90 8.98 20.47
CA ASP A 207 14.37 8.75 20.37
C ASP A 207 15.12 9.97 19.80
N ASP A 208 14.41 11.01 19.35
CA ASP A 208 15.00 12.29 18.90
C ASP A 208 15.36 13.20 20.11
N THR A 209 16.05 12.65 21.08
CA THR A 209 16.77 13.50 22.04
C THR A 209 18.20 13.74 21.56
N PRO A 210 18.63 15.02 21.47
CA PRO A 210 19.94 15.41 20.97
C PRO A 210 21.07 14.91 21.83
#